data_d15e8170db5993b582d3561ed57c31bf
#
_entry.id   d15e8170db5993b582d3561ed57c31bf
#
_cell.length_a   1.000
_cell.length_b   1.000
_cell.length_c   1.000
_cell.angle_alpha   90.00
_cell.angle_beta   90.00
_cell.angle_gamma   90.00
#
_symmetry.space_group_name_H-M   'P 1'
#
loop_
_entity.id
_entity.type
_entity.pdbx_description
1 polymer ?
#
loop_
_entity_poly.entity_id
_entity_poly.type
_entity_poly.pdbx_seq_one_letter_code
_entity_poly.pdbx_strand_id
1 'polypeptide(L)'
;MNKLSFWKRPQAVLLAVALASGIGGIGFAAGHLGMIHPAFELKLANPNEGPSTGFAPVVRKVLPAVVSVSSTKISKIPTEFGGGQLPDDPLFRQFFGNSAPQFNAPRQAPEQREYGLGSGVIMTPDGYILTNNHVVDGATQVQVRLADKREFPAKIVGTDAKSDLAVLKIDASDLPCITVGDSSKVQVGDYALAIGNPFGVGETVTMGIVSATHRSNLGIEQYENFIQTDAPINPGNSGGALVNDRGELIGINTAIIAHGSEGNQGIGFAIPVDMARNVMEQLVKSGKVTRAYLGILPQDVTPAMAKAFGVTQDRGALVGDVSPNSPAQRSGLERGDVILEVNGKPVTGSNDLRMTISMMQPSSEVNLRVERNGAERNVTVQLGELPTEIASVKPQGQKSEGSLSGVAVENLTPESAHDLGLPANTQGVVVTNVDPASQAAGAGLRQGDVIQQVNRKPVHNTSDFEQALNSSKEDNLLLVNRGGNTLFVAV
;
A
#
# COMPACT_ATOMS: atom_id res chain seq x y z
N MET A 1 -36.99 -38.30 -43.03
CA MET A 1 -36.44 -38.81 -44.29
C MET A 1 -34.95 -38.44 -44.33
N ASN A 2 -34.18 -39.51 -44.25
CA ASN A 2 -32.91 -39.77 -44.92
C ASN A 2 -31.76 -38.79 -44.73
N LYS A 3 -30.62 -39.20 -44.38
CA LYS A 3 -29.72 -40.37 -44.23
C LYS A 3 -28.33 -39.78 -44.19
N LEU A 4 -27.57 -40.08 -43.17
CA LEU A 4 -26.38 -40.93 -43.19
C LEU A 4 -25.30 -40.59 -44.25
N SER A 5 -24.15 -40.34 -43.82
CA SER A 5 -22.88 -41.09 -43.99
C SER A 5 -21.75 -40.12 -44.35
N PHE A 6 -20.47 -40.31 -44.11
CA PHE A 6 -19.64 -41.43 -43.79
C PHE A 6 -18.24 -40.90 -43.41
N TRP A 7 -17.66 -41.53 -42.51
CA TRP A 7 -16.22 -41.60 -42.28
C TRP A 7 -15.45 -41.85 -43.58
N LYS A 8 -14.37 -41.13 -43.82
CA LYS A 8 -13.17 -41.66 -44.48
C LYS A 8 -11.90 -41.02 -43.96
N ARG A 9 -11.08 -41.82 -43.33
CA ARG A 9 -9.65 -41.60 -43.18
C ARG A 9 -9.01 -41.65 -44.56
N PRO A 10 -7.88 -41.02 -44.79
CA PRO A 10 -6.81 -41.62 -45.56
C PRO A 10 -5.56 -41.89 -44.72
N GLN A 11 -5.17 -43.08 -44.88
CA GLN A 11 -3.87 -43.61 -44.52
C GLN A 11 -2.76 -42.93 -45.32
N ALA A 12 -1.59 -42.92 -44.72
CA ALA A 12 -0.29 -43.14 -45.27
C ALA A 12 0.19 -42.28 -46.45
N VAL A 13 1.26 -41.55 -46.21
CA VAL A 13 2.39 -41.62 -47.09
C VAL A 13 3.68 -41.65 -46.30
N LEU A 14 4.16 -42.82 -46.03
CA LEU A 14 5.56 -43.16 -46.01
C LEU A 14 5.98 -43.23 -47.47
N LEU A 15 6.93 -42.42 -47.92
CA LEU A 15 7.95 -42.76 -48.94
C LEU A 15 8.59 -41.46 -49.44
N ALA A 16 9.87 -41.36 -49.19
CA ALA A 16 10.87 -40.83 -50.11
C ALA A 16 12.19 -40.94 -49.37
N VAL A 17 12.83 -41.96 -49.51
CA VAL A 17 13.68 -42.33 -50.64
C VAL A 17 15.10 -41.89 -50.45
N ALA A 18 15.85 -42.89 -50.11
CA ALA A 18 17.25 -42.95 -50.46
C ALA A 18 17.41 -43.19 -51.96
N LEU A 19 18.20 -42.41 -52.61
CA LEU A 19 18.94 -42.79 -53.81
C LEU A 19 19.93 -41.68 -54.18
N ALA A 20 21.17 -41.91 -53.86
CA ALA A 20 22.31 -41.55 -54.69
C ALA A 20 23.47 -42.44 -54.27
N SER A 21 23.57 -43.47 -54.93
CA SER A 21 24.59 -44.29 -55.64
C SER A 21 25.99 -43.66 -55.68
N GLY A 22 26.94 -44.49 -55.37
CA GLY A 22 28.31 -44.33 -55.83
C GLY A 22 29.29 -45.27 -55.22
N ILE A 23 29.33 -46.51 -55.74
CA ILE A 23 30.47 -47.34 -56.15
C ILE A 23 31.74 -47.42 -55.28
N GLY A 24 32.05 -48.57 -54.81
CA GLY A 24 33.44 -49.03 -54.75
C GLY A 24 33.86 -49.68 -53.42
N GLY A 25 34.10 -50.94 -53.42
CA GLY A 25 35.00 -51.63 -52.47
C GLY A 25 34.43 -52.80 -51.72
N ILE A 26 34.68 -53.97 -52.30
CA ILE A 26 34.47 -55.27 -51.67
C ILE A 26 35.46 -55.46 -50.52
N GLY A 27 34.98 -55.80 -49.37
CA GLY A 27 35.77 -56.18 -48.22
C GLY A 27 34.93 -56.98 -47.23
N PHE A 28 35.09 -58.28 -47.20
CA PHE A 28 34.50 -59.20 -46.24
C PHE A 28 34.97 -58.89 -44.80
N ALA A 29 34.08 -58.69 -43.87
CA ALA A 29 34.31 -59.07 -42.48
C ALA A 29 32.97 -59.12 -41.73
N ALA A 30 32.79 -60.18 -41.02
CA ALA A 30 31.60 -60.60 -40.31
C ALA A 30 31.27 -59.73 -39.08
N GLY A 31 29.98 -59.51 -38.82
CA GLY A 31 29.41 -59.46 -37.49
C GLY A 31 29.55 -58.20 -36.72
N HIS A 32 28.52 -57.35 -36.78
CA HIS A 32 27.78 -56.78 -35.65
C HIS A 32 26.63 -55.95 -36.21
N LEU A 33 25.43 -56.44 -36.07
CA LEU A 33 24.25 -55.65 -36.26
C LEU A 33 24.24 -54.57 -35.17
N GLY A 34 24.98 -53.49 -35.38
CA GLY A 34 24.82 -52.24 -34.62
C GLY A 34 23.54 -51.57 -35.11
N MET A 35 22.53 -51.51 -34.27
CA MET A 35 21.38 -50.62 -34.51
C MET A 35 21.88 -49.21 -34.76
N ILE A 36 21.73 -48.72 -35.97
CA ILE A 36 21.96 -47.32 -36.32
C ILE A 36 20.81 -46.55 -35.68
N HIS A 37 21.03 -45.96 -34.49
CA HIS A 37 20.14 -44.97 -33.97
C HIS A 37 20.19 -43.75 -34.91
N PRO A 38 19.06 -43.29 -35.46
CA PRO A 38 19.07 -42.07 -36.21
C PRO A 38 19.62 -40.95 -35.30
N ALA A 39 20.67 -40.27 -35.74
CA ALA A 39 21.17 -39.09 -35.01
C ALA A 39 20.02 -38.08 -34.94
N PHE A 40 19.53 -37.83 -33.71
CA PHE A 40 18.51 -36.83 -33.46
C PHE A 40 19.18 -35.48 -33.54
N GLU A 41 19.06 -34.80 -34.68
CA GLU A 41 19.67 -33.50 -34.92
C GLU A 41 18.69 -32.42 -34.50
N LEU A 42 18.96 -31.77 -33.36
CA LEU A 42 18.20 -30.60 -32.89
C LEU A 42 18.64 -29.40 -33.71
N LYS A 43 17.72 -28.79 -34.40
CA LYS A 43 17.91 -27.41 -34.96
C LYS A 43 17.79 -26.41 -33.82
N LEU A 44 18.93 -25.94 -33.33
CA LEU A 44 18.96 -24.89 -32.29
C LEU A 44 18.62 -23.55 -32.90
N ALA A 45 17.80 -22.75 -32.18
CA ALA A 45 17.51 -21.38 -32.55
C ALA A 45 18.79 -20.54 -32.42
N ASN A 46 19.02 -19.68 -33.40
CA ASN A 46 20.08 -18.68 -33.30
C ASN A 46 19.57 -17.50 -32.45
N PRO A 47 20.12 -17.25 -31.25
CA PRO A 47 19.65 -16.17 -30.38
C PRO A 47 19.86 -14.78 -30.97
N ASN A 48 20.59 -14.65 -32.08
CA ASN A 48 20.85 -13.40 -32.78
C ASN A 48 19.95 -13.17 -33.99
N GLU A 49 19.06 -14.09 -34.32
CA GLU A 49 18.10 -13.95 -35.42
C GLU A 49 16.76 -13.42 -34.92
N GLY A 50 16.50 -12.16 -35.15
CA GLY A 50 15.23 -11.46 -34.92
C GLY A 50 15.32 -10.24 -34.01
N PRO A 51 14.36 -9.31 -34.10
CA PRO A 51 14.30 -8.19 -33.16
C PRO A 51 14.01 -8.74 -31.76
N SER A 52 14.82 -8.32 -30.77
CA SER A 52 14.55 -8.60 -29.35
C SER A 52 13.24 -7.88 -28.97
N THR A 53 12.14 -8.63 -28.90
CA THR A 53 10.81 -8.10 -28.50
C THR A 53 10.61 -8.11 -26.99
N GLY A 54 11.60 -8.57 -26.20
CA GLY A 54 11.49 -8.71 -24.75
C GLY A 54 12.17 -7.58 -23.98
N PHE A 55 11.92 -7.54 -22.68
CA PHE A 55 12.48 -6.55 -21.74
C PHE A 55 13.93 -6.85 -21.30
N ALA A 56 14.59 -7.86 -21.84
CA ALA A 56 15.96 -8.22 -21.48
C ALA A 56 16.98 -7.05 -21.53
N PRO A 57 16.92 -6.12 -22.50
CA PRO A 57 17.81 -4.94 -22.49
C PRO A 57 17.53 -4.01 -21.30
N VAL A 58 16.25 -3.79 -20.96
CA VAL A 58 15.82 -2.97 -19.83
C VAL A 58 16.25 -3.61 -18.53
N VAL A 59 16.00 -4.91 -18.36
CA VAL A 59 16.37 -5.68 -17.19
C VAL A 59 17.88 -5.62 -16.95
N ARG A 60 18.73 -5.88 -17.98
CA ARG A 60 20.19 -5.78 -17.85
C ARG A 60 20.69 -4.42 -17.39
N LYS A 61 19.97 -3.35 -17.74
CA LYS A 61 20.31 -1.98 -17.29
C LYS A 61 19.99 -1.76 -15.82
N VAL A 62 18.90 -2.35 -15.33
CA VAL A 62 18.36 -2.10 -13.98
C VAL A 62 18.93 -3.05 -12.93
N LEU A 63 19.13 -4.32 -13.27
CA LEU A 63 19.58 -5.35 -12.32
C LEU A 63 20.79 -4.93 -11.46
N PRO A 64 21.85 -4.31 -12.00
CA PRO A 64 22.99 -3.93 -11.19
C PRO A 64 22.66 -2.95 -10.06
N ALA A 65 21.57 -2.20 -10.16
CA ALA A 65 21.12 -1.24 -9.14
C ALA A 65 20.19 -1.87 -8.10
N VAL A 66 19.77 -3.14 -8.24
CA VAL A 66 18.92 -3.83 -7.28
C VAL A 66 19.76 -4.77 -6.42
N VAL A 67 19.63 -4.65 -5.11
CA VAL A 67 20.46 -5.36 -4.14
C VAL A 67 19.61 -6.24 -3.24
N SER A 68 20.25 -7.28 -2.66
CA SER A 68 19.66 -8.03 -1.55
C SER A 68 19.98 -7.32 -0.23
N VAL A 69 18.96 -7.20 0.62
CA VAL A 69 19.08 -6.65 1.97
C VAL A 69 18.74 -7.75 2.96
N SER A 70 19.67 -8.06 3.85
CA SER A 70 19.43 -8.97 4.97
C SER A 70 19.63 -8.23 6.29
N SER A 71 18.70 -8.41 7.20
CA SER A 71 18.72 -7.82 8.54
C SER A 71 18.75 -8.92 9.60
N THR A 72 19.42 -8.65 10.71
CA THR A 72 19.45 -9.53 11.88
C THR A 72 19.00 -8.72 13.09
N LYS A 73 17.97 -9.22 13.78
CA LYS A 73 17.48 -8.68 15.05
C LYS A 73 17.85 -9.64 16.15
N ILE A 74 18.59 -9.15 17.15
CA ILE A 74 18.97 -9.92 18.33
C ILE A 74 18.08 -9.48 19.49
N SER A 75 17.13 -10.32 19.89
CA SER A 75 16.29 -10.09 21.07
C SER A 75 16.83 -10.89 22.26
N LYS A 76 17.10 -10.20 23.37
CA LYS A 76 17.40 -10.84 24.65
C LYS A 76 16.06 -11.20 25.32
N ILE A 77 15.77 -12.48 25.45
CA ILE A 77 14.58 -12.94 26.16
C ILE A 77 14.79 -12.66 27.67
N PRO A 78 13.91 -11.92 28.35
CA PRO A 78 13.86 -11.95 29.81
C PRO A 78 13.51 -13.37 30.27
N THR A 79 14.31 -13.94 31.16
CA THR A 79 14.24 -15.33 31.64
C THR A 79 13.00 -15.66 32.48
N GLU A 80 11.94 -14.86 32.47
CA GLU A 80 10.80 -15.02 33.37
C GLU A 80 9.51 -15.62 32.74
N PHE A 81 9.43 -15.81 31.40
CA PHE A 81 8.25 -16.47 30.84
C PHE A 81 8.63 -17.43 29.70
N GLY A 82 8.51 -18.72 30.00
CA GLY A 82 8.61 -19.80 29.01
C GLY A 82 7.38 -19.83 28.09
N GLY A 83 7.56 -19.50 26.86
CA GLY A 83 6.55 -19.63 25.82
C GLY A 83 6.84 -18.67 24.67
N GLY A 84 7.67 -19.10 23.71
CA GLY A 84 8.00 -18.28 22.53
C GLY A 84 6.77 -18.08 21.65
N GLN A 85 6.19 -16.88 21.66
CA GLN A 85 5.30 -16.42 20.61
C GLN A 85 6.15 -15.64 19.59
N LEU A 86 5.95 -15.98 18.32
CA LEU A 86 6.49 -15.22 17.18
C LEU A 86 6.01 -13.76 17.25
N PRO A 87 6.77 -12.79 16.69
CA PRO A 87 6.36 -11.40 16.62
C PRO A 87 4.96 -11.29 16.02
N ASP A 88 4.10 -10.53 16.66
CA ASP A 88 2.70 -10.33 16.28
C ASP A 88 2.58 -9.24 15.21
N ASP A 89 3.51 -9.25 14.24
CA ASP A 89 3.50 -8.34 13.09
C ASP A 89 2.56 -8.91 12.01
N PRO A 90 1.46 -8.22 11.71
CA PRO A 90 0.50 -8.66 10.69
C PRO A 90 1.13 -8.85 9.30
N LEU A 91 2.10 -8.02 8.91
CA LEU A 91 2.79 -8.12 7.63
C LEU A 91 3.72 -9.33 7.59
N PHE A 92 4.44 -9.62 8.69
CA PHE A 92 5.29 -10.79 8.77
C PHE A 92 4.47 -12.10 8.67
N ARG A 93 3.32 -12.17 9.37
CA ARG A 93 2.40 -13.31 9.26
C ARG A 93 1.79 -13.46 7.86
N GLN A 94 1.52 -12.35 7.21
CA GLN A 94 0.97 -12.35 5.84
C GLN A 94 1.97 -12.88 4.81
N PHE A 95 3.28 -12.61 4.99
CA PHE A 95 4.32 -13.00 4.04
C PHE A 95 4.92 -14.38 4.30
N PHE A 96 5.07 -14.81 5.55
CA PHE A 96 5.80 -16.03 5.91
C PHE A 96 4.90 -17.17 6.43
N GLY A 97 3.61 -16.93 6.66
CA GLY A 97 2.66 -17.92 7.14
C GLY A 97 3.05 -18.53 8.49
N ASN A 98 2.34 -19.58 8.90
CA ASN A 98 2.62 -20.35 10.13
C ASN A 98 3.73 -21.43 9.98
N SER A 99 4.50 -21.41 8.91
CA SER A 99 5.46 -22.46 8.55
C SER A 99 6.91 -22.11 8.87
N ALA A 100 7.17 -21.48 10.01
CA ALA A 100 8.54 -21.34 10.49
C ALA A 100 9.10 -22.69 10.95
N PRO A 101 10.33 -23.09 10.53
CA PRO A 101 10.94 -24.35 10.94
C PRO A 101 11.18 -24.35 12.46
N GLN A 102 10.63 -25.34 13.18
CA GLN A 102 10.97 -25.57 14.57
C GLN A 102 12.36 -26.21 14.66
N PHE A 103 13.33 -25.44 15.11
CA PHE A 103 14.63 -26.00 15.49
C PHE A 103 14.64 -26.33 16.97
N ASN A 104 14.71 -27.62 17.28
CA ASN A 104 15.01 -28.12 18.64
C ASN A 104 16.50 -28.04 18.88
N ALA A 105 16.98 -27.11 19.71
CA ALA A 105 18.35 -27.03 20.19
C ALA A 105 18.43 -26.89 21.72
N PRO A 106 19.52 -27.36 22.40
CA PRO A 106 19.60 -27.51 23.86
C PRO A 106 19.78 -26.20 24.60
N ARG A 107 19.30 -26.18 25.84
CA ARG A 107 19.21 -25.08 26.83
C ARG A 107 20.57 -24.48 27.21
N GLN A 108 20.94 -23.40 26.58
CA GLN A 108 21.60 -22.22 27.20
C GLN A 108 20.80 -21.05 26.64
N ALA A 109 20.45 -20.02 27.47
CA ALA A 109 19.58 -18.93 27.06
C ALA A 109 19.97 -18.41 25.66
N PRO A 110 19.28 -18.78 24.59
CA PRO A 110 19.73 -18.44 23.25
C PRO A 110 19.30 -17.01 22.96
N GLU A 111 20.24 -16.20 22.51
CA GLU A 111 19.92 -15.00 21.78
C GLU A 111 19.03 -15.44 20.62
N GLN A 112 17.78 -15.04 20.63
CA GLN A 112 16.89 -15.31 19.52
C GLN A 112 17.27 -14.37 18.39
N ARG A 113 17.74 -14.94 17.27
CA ARG A 113 18.08 -14.18 16.07
C ARG A 113 16.94 -14.32 15.09
N GLU A 114 16.30 -13.21 14.80
CA GLU A 114 15.33 -13.09 13.73
C GLU A 114 16.04 -12.54 12.49
N TYR A 115 15.75 -13.13 11.34
CA TYR A 115 16.34 -12.73 10.06
C TYR A 115 15.25 -12.11 9.17
N GLY A 116 15.42 -10.85 8.82
CA GLY A 116 14.64 -10.20 7.77
C GLY A 116 15.36 -10.33 6.43
N LEU A 117 14.61 -10.53 5.37
CA LEU A 117 15.13 -10.62 4.00
C LEU A 117 14.26 -9.79 3.06
N GLY A 118 14.90 -8.99 2.24
CA GLY A 118 14.26 -8.16 1.25
C GLY A 118 15.24 -7.71 0.16
N SER A 119 14.80 -6.74 -0.58
CA SER A 119 15.59 -6.08 -1.63
C SER A 119 15.82 -4.61 -1.29
N GLY A 120 16.70 -3.97 -2.03
CA GLY A 120 16.93 -2.53 -2.00
C GLY A 120 17.27 -2.01 -3.38
N VAL A 121 17.18 -0.70 -3.54
CA VAL A 121 17.50 0.00 -4.79
C VAL A 121 18.60 1.02 -4.52
N ILE A 122 19.73 0.90 -5.23
CA ILE A 122 20.82 1.88 -5.16
C ILE A 122 20.37 3.16 -5.85
N MET A 123 20.25 4.22 -5.07
CA MET A 123 19.76 5.52 -5.53
C MET A 123 20.89 6.45 -5.97
N THR A 124 22.07 6.30 -5.38
CA THR A 124 23.23 7.18 -5.65
C THR A 124 24.54 6.39 -5.81
N PRO A 125 25.49 6.88 -6.61
CA PRO A 125 26.77 6.18 -6.83
C PRO A 125 27.64 6.04 -5.59
N ASP A 126 27.40 6.87 -4.56
CA ASP A 126 28.12 6.84 -3.28
C ASP A 126 27.48 5.89 -2.25
N GLY A 127 26.39 5.17 -2.59
CA GLY A 127 25.87 4.04 -1.81
C GLY A 127 24.68 4.33 -0.90
N TYR A 128 23.86 5.33 -1.20
CA TYR A 128 22.53 5.43 -0.61
C TYR A 128 21.58 4.43 -1.27
N ILE A 129 20.84 3.68 -0.47
CA ILE A 129 19.93 2.61 -0.89
C ILE A 129 18.57 2.85 -0.25
N LEU A 130 17.51 2.79 -1.05
CA LEU A 130 16.13 2.71 -0.58
C LEU A 130 15.73 1.25 -0.39
N THR A 131 14.99 0.99 0.69
CA THR A 131 14.33 -0.28 0.98
C THR A 131 13.05 -0.02 1.78
N ASN A 132 12.29 -1.06 2.14
CA ASN A 132 11.17 -0.91 3.05
C ASN A 132 11.62 -0.85 4.51
N ASN A 133 10.86 -0.14 5.35
CA ASN A 133 11.09 -0.09 6.78
C ASN A 133 10.96 -1.47 7.43
N HIS A 134 9.92 -2.24 7.09
CA HIS A 134 9.69 -3.58 7.66
C HIS A 134 10.86 -4.54 7.40
N VAL A 135 11.67 -4.35 6.36
CA VAL A 135 12.85 -5.18 6.07
C VAL A 135 13.96 -4.96 7.12
N VAL A 136 14.04 -3.77 7.71
CA VAL A 136 15.14 -3.37 8.63
C VAL A 136 14.65 -2.97 10.01
N ASP A 137 13.35 -3.08 10.30
CA ASP A 137 12.77 -2.66 11.58
C ASP A 137 13.32 -3.46 12.76
N GLY A 138 13.84 -2.73 13.75
CA GLY A 138 14.49 -3.31 14.93
C GLY A 138 15.77 -4.07 14.64
N ALA A 139 16.34 -3.98 13.44
CA ALA A 139 17.58 -4.66 13.08
C ALA A 139 18.77 -4.15 13.90
N THR A 140 19.57 -5.08 14.42
CA THR A 140 20.87 -4.80 15.07
C THR A 140 22.01 -4.79 14.06
N GLN A 141 21.85 -5.50 12.94
CA GLN A 141 22.81 -5.56 11.84
C GLN A 141 22.06 -5.61 10.53
N VAL A 142 22.55 -4.89 9.52
CA VAL A 142 22.06 -4.92 8.15
C VAL A 142 23.23 -5.19 7.22
N GLN A 143 23.06 -6.13 6.31
CA GLN A 143 24.00 -6.48 5.25
C GLN A 143 23.36 -6.23 3.89
N VAL A 144 24.11 -5.65 2.98
CA VAL A 144 23.71 -5.43 1.59
C VAL A 144 24.61 -6.24 0.68
N ARG A 145 24.00 -7.05 -0.18
CA ARG A 145 24.71 -7.82 -1.20
C ARG A 145 24.35 -7.30 -2.58
N LEU A 146 25.36 -6.86 -3.32
CA LEU A 146 25.20 -6.35 -4.69
C LEU A 146 24.98 -7.49 -5.69
N ALA A 147 24.54 -7.13 -6.91
CA ALA A 147 24.39 -8.07 -8.03
C ALA A 147 25.70 -8.78 -8.39
N ASP A 148 26.85 -8.12 -8.24
CA ASP A 148 28.18 -8.70 -8.47
C ASP A 148 28.71 -9.55 -7.29
N LYS A 149 27.87 -9.82 -6.28
CA LYS A 149 28.11 -10.62 -5.07
C LYS A 149 29.00 -9.96 -4.02
N ARG A 150 29.44 -8.70 -4.20
CA ARG A 150 30.11 -7.96 -3.12
C ARG A 150 29.11 -7.74 -1.98
N GLU A 151 29.60 -7.86 -0.75
CA GLU A 151 28.79 -7.68 0.47
C GLU A 151 29.34 -6.52 1.28
N PHE A 152 28.43 -5.71 1.81
CA PHE A 152 28.76 -4.54 2.61
C PHE A 152 27.88 -4.49 3.86
N PRO A 153 28.47 -4.18 5.04
CA PRO A 153 27.67 -3.76 6.17
C PRO A 153 27.00 -2.43 5.83
N ALA A 154 25.71 -2.33 6.12
CA ALA A 154 24.94 -1.13 5.86
C ALA A 154 24.56 -0.42 7.16
N LYS A 155 24.63 0.91 7.15
CA LYS A 155 24.11 1.76 8.22
C LYS A 155 22.70 2.20 7.88
N ILE A 156 21.77 2.09 8.81
CA ILE A 156 20.45 2.70 8.69
C ILE A 156 20.62 4.21 8.88
N VAL A 157 20.37 4.99 7.82
CA VAL A 157 20.40 6.47 7.86
C VAL A 157 19.17 7.01 8.55
N GLY A 158 18.03 6.40 8.29
CA GLY A 158 16.76 6.69 8.92
C GLY A 158 15.65 5.81 8.36
N THR A 159 14.54 5.78 9.09
CA THR A 159 13.35 4.99 8.75
C THR A 159 12.10 5.84 8.89
N ASP A 160 11.08 5.50 8.12
CA ASP A 160 9.74 6.06 8.22
C ASP A 160 8.70 4.93 8.19
N ALA A 161 8.34 4.45 9.37
CA ALA A 161 7.36 3.38 9.52
C ALA A 161 5.97 3.75 8.98
N LYS A 162 5.66 5.06 8.88
CA LYS A 162 4.34 5.53 8.42
C LYS A 162 4.14 5.37 6.91
N SER A 163 5.21 5.27 6.15
CA SER A 163 5.21 5.04 4.70
C SER A 163 5.94 3.78 4.29
N ASP A 164 6.40 2.98 5.26
CA ASP A 164 7.17 1.75 5.06
C ASP A 164 8.43 1.96 4.21
N LEU A 165 9.21 3.03 4.48
CA LEU A 165 10.45 3.33 3.79
C LEU A 165 11.64 3.42 4.75
N ALA A 166 12.80 2.98 4.29
CA ALA A 166 14.07 3.12 4.98
C ALA A 166 15.19 3.50 4.01
N VAL A 167 16.16 4.26 4.50
CA VAL A 167 17.38 4.61 3.77
C VAL A 167 18.57 3.96 4.44
N LEU A 168 19.34 3.22 3.65
CA LEU A 168 20.59 2.61 4.05
C LEU A 168 21.77 3.32 3.40
N LYS A 169 22.93 3.22 4.02
CA LYS A 169 24.21 3.70 3.48
C LYS A 169 25.27 2.61 3.60
N ILE A 170 25.89 2.27 2.47
CA ILE A 170 27.07 1.40 2.41
C ILE A 170 28.30 2.24 2.08
N ASP A 171 29.46 1.78 2.53
CA ASP A 171 30.74 2.44 2.26
C ASP A 171 31.35 1.89 0.96
N ALA A 172 30.87 2.45 -0.15
CA ALA A 172 31.31 2.10 -1.49
C ALA A 172 31.11 3.30 -2.44
N SER A 173 31.84 3.34 -3.53
CA SER A 173 31.78 4.37 -4.56
C SER A 173 31.61 3.76 -5.95
N ASP A 174 31.26 4.60 -6.91
CA ASP A 174 31.11 4.21 -8.32
C ASP A 174 30.11 3.06 -8.53
N LEU A 175 29.08 3.05 -7.69
CA LEU A 175 28.02 2.04 -7.75
C LEU A 175 27.06 2.31 -8.91
N PRO A 176 26.55 1.26 -9.57
CA PRO A 176 25.47 1.40 -10.51
C PRO A 176 24.21 1.87 -9.77
N CYS A 177 23.66 3.01 -10.14
CA CYS A 177 22.44 3.53 -9.56
C CYS A 177 21.27 3.52 -10.57
N ILE A 178 20.06 3.47 -10.03
CA ILE A 178 18.83 3.46 -10.83
C ILE A 178 18.57 4.83 -11.45
N THR A 179 17.95 4.84 -12.64
CA THR A 179 17.37 6.06 -13.18
C THR A 179 16.00 6.29 -12.54
N VAL A 180 15.82 7.43 -11.87
CA VAL A 180 14.57 7.80 -11.23
C VAL A 180 13.58 8.35 -12.27
N GLY A 181 12.38 7.79 -12.32
CA GLY A 181 11.28 8.24 -13.15
C GLY A 181 10.41 9.31 -12.46
N ASP A 182 9.18 9.44 -12.95
CA ASP A 182 8.17 10.38 -12.48
C ASP A 182 6.86 9.61 -12.28
N SER A 183 6.53 9.31 -11.01
CA SER A 183 5.33 8.54 -10.69
C SER A 183 4.02 9.31 -10.91
N SER A 184 4.07 10.64 -11.03
CA SER A 184 2.89 11.45 -11.34
C SER A 184 2.40 11.29 -12.78
N LYS A 185 3.24 10.74 -13.67
CA LYS A 185 2.91 10.49 -15.09
C LYS A 185 2.53 9.04 -15.37
N VAL A 186 2.61 8.17 -14.36
CA VAL A 186 2.25 6.76 -14.50
C VAL A 186 0.75 6.62 -14.74
N GLN A 187 0.39 5.84 -15.76
CA GLN A 187 -0.99 5.60 -16.17
C GLN A 187 -1.35 4.12 -16.04
N VAL A 188 -2.64 3.86 -15.83
CA VAL A 188 -3.19 2.50 -15.87
C VAL A 188 -3.00 1.93 -17.28
N GLY A 189 -2.43 0.72 -17.34
CA GLY A 189 -2.06 0.06 -18.59
C GLY A 189 -0.58 0.17 -18.97
N ASP A 190 0.20 1.05 -18.33
CA ASP A 190 1.64 1.12 -18.54
C ASP A 190 2.31 -0.21 -18.13
N TYR A 191 3.33 -0.63 -18.86
CA TYR A 191 4.12 -1.79 -18.46
C TYR A 191 4.86 -1.54 -17.15
N ALA A 192 4.87 -2.55 -16.30
CA ALA A 192 5.53 -2.56 -15.01
C ALA A 192 6.37 -3.82 -14.84
N LEU A 193 7.66 -3.66 -14.51
CA LEU A 193 8.53 -4.77 -14.14
C LEU A 193 8.89 -4.63 -12.66
N ALA A 194 8.51 -5.62 -11.85
CA ALA A 194 8.90 -5.70 -10.46
C ALA A 194 10.20 -6.53 -10.36
N ILE A 195 11.22 -5.91 -9.78
CA ILE A 195 12.57 -6.46 -9.69
C ILE A 195 12.98 -6.52 -8.22
N GLY A 196 13.47 -7.70 -7.81
CA GLY A 196 14.02 -7.92 -6.50
C GLY A 196 15.21 -8.87 -6.56
N ASN A 197 15.91 -9.00 -5.42
CA ASN A 197 17.02 -9.92 -5.25
C ASN A 197 16.82 -10.75 -3.96
N PRO A 198 15.78 -11.62 -3.93
CA PRO A 198 15.48 -12.42 -2.75
C PRO A 198 16.63 -13.37 -2.44
N PHE A 199 17.01 -13.47 -1.18
CA PHE A 199 18.01 -14.42 -0.65
C PHE A 199 19.41 -14.28 -1.26
N GLY A 200 19.69 -13.33 -2.13
CA GLY A 200 20.97 -13.21 -2.82
C GLY A 200 21.35 -14.45 -3.68
N VAL A 201 20.34 -15.29 -3.99
CA VAL A 201 20.53 -16.48 -4.84
C VAL A 201 20.35 -16.17 -6.33
N GLY A 202 19.96 -14.96 -6.66
CA GLY A 202 19.74 -14.42 -8.01
C GLY A 202 18.58 -13.44 -8.04
N GLU A 203 18.67 -12.52 -8.99
CA GLU A 203 17.66 -11.51 -9.21
C GLU A 203 16.37 -12.16 -9.75
N THR A 204 15.24 -11.68 -9.28
CA THR A 204 13.92 -12.08 -9.76
C THR A 204 13.28 -10.88 -10.47
N VAL A 205 12.80 -11.13 -11.68
CA VAL A 205 12.07 -10.14 -12.47
C VAL A 205 10.71 -10.71 -12.83
N THR A 206 9.68 -9.98 -12.50
CA THR A 206 8.30 -10.28 -12.90
C THR A 206 7.75 -9.12 -13.72
N MET A 207 6.80 -9.38 -14.61
CA MET A 207 6.21 -8.39 -15.49
C MET A 207 4.69 -8.39 -15.36
N GLY A 208 4.14 -7.22 -15.44
CA GLY A 208 2.71 -6.95 -15.52
C GLY A 208 2.47 -5.55 -16.05
N ILE A 209 1.36 -4.97 -15.65
CA ILE A 209 0.97 -3.60 -15.95
C ILE A 209 0.67 -2.83 -14.65
N VAL A 210 0.59 -1.53 -14.77
CA VAL A 210 -0.06 -0.69 -13.75
C VAL A 210 -1.56 -0.94 -13.81
N SER A 211 -2.10 -1.58 -12.78
CA SER A 211 -3.54 -1.93 -12.69
C SER A 211 -4.37 -0.78 -12.13
N ALA A 212 -3.78 0.05 -11.26
CA ALA A 212 -4.38 1.26 -10.72
C ALA A 212 -3.31 2.19 -10.15
N THR A 213 -3.66 3.47 -10.00
CA THR A 213 -2.86 4.48 -9.29
C THR A 213 -3.65 5.02 -8.10
N HIS A 214 -2.96 5.68 -7.16
CA HIS A 214 -3.56 6.35 -6.00
C HIS A 214 -4.38 5.42 -5.09
N ARG A 215 -3.99 4.13 -4.99
CA ARG A 215 -4.63 3.20 -4.06
C ARG A 215 -4.37 3.60 -2.61
N SER A 216 -5.45 3.76 -1.85
CA SER A 216 -5.43 4.21 -0.46
C SER A 216 -6.55 3.55 0.34
N ASN A 217 -6.56 3.78 1.65
CA ASN A 217 -7.56 3.21 2.58
C ASN A 217 -7.57 1.67 2.59
N LEU A 218 -6.40 1.06 2.32
CA LEU A 218 -6.21 -0.38 2.34
C LEU A 218 -5.91 -0.88 3.76
N GLY A 219 -5.48 0.01 4.65
CA GLY A 219 -5.08 -0.31 6.02
C GLY A 219 -3.73 -1.00 6.12
N ILE A 220 -2.89 -0.86 5.11
CA ILE A 220 -1.53 -1.41 5.04
C ILE A 220 -0.58 -0.45 5.75
N GLU A 221 -0.63 0.84 5.36
CA GLU A 221 0.23 1.88 5.91
C GLU A 221 -0.57 3.12 6.33
N GLN A 222 0.06 3.98 7.14
CA GLN A 222 -0.60 5.22 7.56
C GLN A 222 -0.71 6.23 6.41
N TYR A 223 0.29 6.26 5.51
CA TYR A 223 0.32 7.11 4.32
C TYR A 223 0.34 6.25 3.06
N GLU A 224 -0.83 6.04 2.50
CA GLU A 224 -1.05 5.19 1.34
C GLU A 224 -1.34 6.03 0.09
N ASN A 225 -0.59 5.77 -0.97
CA ASN A 225 -0.82 6.30 -2.31
C ASN A 225 -0.25 5.32 -3.35
N PHE A 226 -0.56 4.02 -3.18
CA PHE A 226 0.15 2.97 -3.90
C PHE A 226 -0.16 2.95 -5.41
N ILE A 227 0.86 2.56 -6.17
CA ILE A 227 0.71 2.01 -7.51
C ILE A 227 0.34 0.54 -7.35
N GLN A 228 -0.80 0.13 -7.91
CA GLN A 228 -1.20 -1.28 -7.98
C GLN A 228 -0.71 -1.89 -9.29
N THR A 229 -0.16 -3.10 -9.23
CA THR A 229 0.29 -3.88 -10.40
C THR A 229 -0.12 -5.35 -10.27
N ASP A 230 -0.31 -6.00 -11.39
CA ASP A 230 -0.46 -7.45 -11.48
C ASP A 230 0.88 -8.18 -11.72
N ALA A 231 1.98 -7.43 -11.88
CA ALA A 231 3.32 -8.02 -11.82
C ALA A 231 3.48 -8.77 -10.49
N PRO A 232 3.81 -10.08 -10.50
CA PRO A 232 3.91 -10.86 -9.27
C PRO A 232 4.96 -10.29 -8.30
N ILE A 233 4.50 -9.76 -7.17
CA ILE A 233 5.32 -9.38 -6.02
C ILE A 233 5.21 -10.51 -4.99
N ASN A 234 6.34 -11.04 -4.55
CA ASN A 234 6.44 -12.14 -3.59
C ASN A 234 7.45 -11.78 -2.50
N PRO A 235 7.49 -12.52 -1.38
CA PRO A 235 8.51 -12.34 -0.35
C PRO A 235 9.91 -12.28 -0.94
N GLY A 236 10.65 -11.23 -0.56
CA GLY A 236 11.98 -10.91 -1.09
C GLY A 236 12.01 -9.84 -2.18
N ASN A 237 10.89 -9.55 -2.88
CA ASN A 237 10.82 -8.40 -3.78
C ASN A 237 10.55 -7.07 -3.03
N SER A 238 10.10 -7.13 -1.77
CA SER A 238 9.87 -5.95 -0.93
C SER A 238 11.14 -5.13 -0.79
N GLY A 239 11.04 -3.82 -0.98
CA GLY A 239 12.18 -2.88 -1.05
C GLY A 239 12.87 -2.82 -2.41
N GLY A 240 12.53 -3.72 -3.34
CA GLY A 240 13.04 -3.71 -4.72
C GLY A 240 12.35 -2.70 -5.62
N ALA A 241 12.76 -2.67 -6.88
CA ALA A 241 12.32 -1.69 -7.86
C ALA A 241 11.04 -2.12 -8.58
N LEU A 242 10.09 -1.21 -8.74
CA LEU A 242 9.10 -1.23 -9.81
C LEU A 242 9.55 -0.25 -10.88
N VAL A 243 9.79 -0.73 -12.11
CA VAL A 243 10.27 0.11 -13.22
C VAL A 243 9.32 0.05 -14.42
N ASN A 244 9.35 1.10 -15.23
CA ASN A 244 8.64 1.14 -16.50
C ASN A 244 9.41 0.43 -17.63
N ASP A 245 8.88 0.48 -18.84
CA ASP A 245 9.45 -0.10 -20.06
C ASP A 245 10.80 0.52 -20.50
N ARG A 246 11.18 1.67 -19.93
CA ARG A 246 12.49 2.34 -20.15
C ARG A 246 13.51 2.01 -19.05
N GLY A 247 13.12 1.26 -18.03
CA GLY A 247 13.95 0.96 -16.86
C GLY A 247 14.09 2.13 -15.88
N GLU A 248 13.13 3.04 -15.89
CA GLU A 248 13.04 4.13 -14.92
C GLU A 248 12.24 3.67 -13.70
N LEU A 249 12.74 3.95 -12.52
CA LEU A 249 12.08 3.64 -11.26
C LEU A 249 10.78 4.43 -11.12
N ILE A 250 9.65 3.75 -11.02
CA ILE A 250 8.33 4.36 -10.81
C ILE A 250 7.79 4.09 -9.41
N GLY A 251 8.34 3.09 -8.70
CA GLY A 251 7.94 2.79 -7.33
C GLY A 251 8.87 1.81 -6.62
N ILE A 252 8.68 1.66 -5.32
CA ILE A 252 9.35 0.67 -4.45
C ILE A 252 8.32 -0.41 -4.11
N ASN A 253 8.61 -1.66 -4.48
CA ASN A 253 7.74 -2.79 -4.17
C ASN A 253 7.58 -2.92 -2.64
N THR A 254 6.35 -3.08 -2.14
CA THR A 254 6.15 -3.16 -0.68
C THR A 254 5.25 -4.30 -0.24
N ALA A 255 4.02 -4.37 -0.70
CA ALA A 255 3.01 -5.26 -0.15
C ALA A 255 2.20 -6.01 -1.21
N ILE A 256 1.49 -7.05 -0.77
CA ILE A 256 0.48 -7.76 -1.55
C ILE A 256 -0.80 -7.88 -0.70
N ILE A 257 -1.96 -7.95 -1.35
CA ILE A 257 -3.17 -8.48 -0.72
C ILE A 257 -3.20 -9.97 -1.02
N ALA A 258 -3.02 -10.80 0.01
CA ALA A 258 -3.17 -12.24 -0.07
C ALA A 258 -4.34 -12.67 0.83
N HIS A 259 -5.29 -13.41 0.25
CA HIS A 259 -6.36 -14.06 1.00
C HIS A 259 -5.92 -15.50 1.33
N GLY A 260 -5.49 -15.73 2.57
CA GLY A 260 -5.00 -17.05 3.00
C GLY A 260 -3.49 -17.25 2.82
N SER A 261 -3.05 -18.52 2.82
CA SER A 261 -1.63 -18.93 2.79
C SER A 261 -1.02 -19.04 1.37
N GLU A 262 -1.76 -18.70 0.34
CA GLU A 262 -1.29 -18.76 -1.06
C GLU A 262 -0.73 -17.40 -1.49
N GLY A 263 0.39 -17.41 -2.23
CA GLY A 263 1.14 -16.22 -2.66
C GLY A 263 0.35 -15.19 -3.46
N ASN A 264 1.03 -14.33 -4.21
CA ASN A 264 0.44 -13.23 -4.97
C ASN A 264 -0.70 -13.69 -5.88
N GLN A 265 -1.89 -13.07 -5.71
CA GLN A 265 -3.10 -13.31 -6.52
C GLN A 265 -3.29 -12.27 -7.64
N GLY A 266 -2.22 -11.65 -8.12
CA GLY A 266 -2.28 -10.61 -9.14
C GLY A 266 -2.57 -9.22 -8.56
N ILE A 267 -2.40 -9.01 -7.26
CA ILE A 267 -2.58 -7.72 -6.60
C ILE A 267 -1.31 -7.40 -5.80
N GLY A 268 -0.42 -6.63 -6.40
CA GLY A 268 0.78 -6.10 -5.78
C GLY A 268 0.73 -4.58 -5.66
N PHE A 269 1.44 -4.04 -4.68
CA PHE A 269 1.52 -2.61 -4.39
C PHE A 269 2.96 -2.13 -4.36
N ALA A 270 3.18 -0.94 -4.89
CA ALA A 270 4.44 -0.24 -4.80
C ALA A 270 4.22 1.20 -4.32
N ILE A 271 5.14 1.69 -3.49
CA ILE A 271 5.19 3.08 -3.02
C ILE A 271 5.68 3.93 -4.19
N PRO A 272 4.95 4.99 -4.63
CA PRO A 272 5.36 5.83 -5.75
C PRO A 272 6.73 6.46 -5.54
N VAL A 273 7.54 6.54 -6.60
CA VAL A 273 8.91 7.04 -6.50
C VAL A 273 9.00 8.50 -6.04
N ASP A 274 8.03 9.34 -6.38
CA ASP A 274 8.04 10.74 -5.92
C ASP A 274 7.87 10.85 -4.40
N MET A 275 7.03 9.98 -3.82
CA MET A 275 6.91 9.84 -2.36
C MET A 275 8.20 9.29 -1.77
N ALA A 276 8.76 8.23 -2.35
CA ALA A 276 9.99 7.60 -1.87
C ALA A 276 11.19 8.56 -1.91
N ARG A 277 11.31 9.37 -2.96
CA ARG A 277 12.34 10.41 -3.09
C ARG A 277 12.20 11.49 -2.01
N ASN A 278 10.98 12.01 -1.79
CA ASN A 278 10.74 13.03 -0.76
C ASN A 278 11.11 12.52 0.65
N VAL A 279 10.72 11.29 0.96
CA VAL A 279 11.07 10.63 2.23
C VAL A 279 12.60 10.44 2.33
N MET A 280 13.26 9.94 1.29
CA MET A 280 14.70 9.74 1.24
C MET A 280 15.47 11.05 1.48
N GLU A 281 15.09 12.13 0.79
CA GLU A 281 15.74 13.44 0.95
C GLU A 281 15.67 13.94 2.41
N GLN A 282 14.53 13.74 3.08
CA GLN A 282 14.38 14.12 4.49
C GLN A 282 15.20 13.21 5.42
N LEU A 283 15.19 11.89 5.19
CA LEU A 283 15.96 10.94 5.99
C LEU A 283 17.47 11.17 5.87
N VAL A 284 17.96 11.45 4.66
CA VAL A 284 19.39 11.78 4.43
C VAL A 284 19.76 13.10 5.12
N LYS A 285 18.88 14.11 5.06
CA LYS A 285 19.15 15.44 5.61
C LYS A 285 19.08 15.49 7.14
N SER A 286 18.14 14.79 7.75
CA SER A 286 17.81 14.96 9.18
C SER A 286 17.62 13.66 9.97
N GLY A 287 17.72 12.50 9.32
CA GLY A 287 17.47 11.19 9.95
C GLY A 287 16.00 10.90 10.27
N LYS A 288 15.10 11.81 9.99
CA LYS A 288 13.66 11.67 10.28
C LYS A 288 12.81 12.33 9.21
N VAL A 289 11.57 11.86 9.06
CA VAL A 289 10.56 12.49 8.20
C VAL A 289 9.68 13.40 9.02
N THR A 290 9.63 14.66 8.63
CA THR A 290 8.75 15.67 9.21
C THR A 290 7.63 15.97 8.24
N ARG A 291 6.38 15.84 8.69
CA ARG A 291 5.20 16.07 7.84
C ARG A 291 4.55 17.38 8.17
N ALA A 292 4.11 18.08 7.13
CA ALA A 292 3.27 19.23 7.32
C ALA A 292 1.88 18.83 7.83
N TYR A 293 1.27 19.73 8.58
CA TYR A 293 0.02 19.52 9.28
C TYR A 293 -0.93 20.70 9.08
N LEU A 294 -2.15 20.40 8.65
CA LEU A 294 -3.22 21.36 8.47
C LEU A 294 -4.08 21.50 9.76
N GLY A 295 -4.35 20.38 10.40
CA GLY A 295 -5.14 20.32 11.64
C GLY A 295 -6.63 20.21 11.39
N ILE A 296 -7.02 19.38 10.44
CA ILE A 296 -8.41 19.00 10.19
C ILE A 296 -8.56 17.49 10.19
N LEU A 297 -9.80 17.02 10.36
CA LEU A 297 -10.21 15.66 10.03
C LEU A 297 -10.88 15.69 8.65
N PRO A 298 -10.19 15.30 7.57
CA PRO A 298 -10.78 15.31 6.25
C PRO A 298 -11.66 14.08 6.04
N GLN A 299 -12.77 14.25 5.32
CA GLN A 299 -13.69 13.19 4.88
C GLN A 299 -13.92 13.28 3.38
N ASP A 300 -14.22 12.12 2.75
CA ASP A 300 -14.65 12.10 1.35
C ASP A 300 -16.05 12.66 1.22
N VAL A 301 -16.28 13.39 0.15
CA VAL A 301 -17.60 13.97 -0.15
C VAL A 301 -18.45 12.92 -0.84
N THR A 302 -19.45 12.38 -0.13
CA THR A 302 -20.46 11.51 -0.77
C THR A 302 -21.52 12.35 -1.49
N PRO A 303 -22.27 11.78 -2.47
CA PRO A 303 -23.35 12.52 -3.14
C PRO A 303 -24.39 13.11 -2.18
N ALA A 304 -24.72 12.38 -1.10
CA ALA A 304 -25.63 12.87 -0.06
C ALA A 304 -25.04 14.05 0.72
N MET A 305 -23.74 13.98 1.05
CA MET A 305 -23.03 15.10 1.68
C MET A 305 -22.92 16.31 0.73
N ALA A 306 -22.60 16.12 -0.55
CA ALA A 306 -22.54 17.19 -1.54
C ALA A 306 -23.87 17.95 -1.59
N LYS A 307 -25.01 17.23 -1.65
CA LYS A 307 -26.34 17.81 -1.61
C LYS A 307 -26.60 18.57 -0.31
N ALA A 308 -26.26 17.98 0.85
CA ALA A 308 -26.51 18.59 2.16
C ALA A 308 -25.67 19.85 2.40
N PHE A 309 -24.45 19.92 1.85
CA PHE A 309 -23.56 21.09 1.95
C PHE A 309 -23.73 22.09 0.80
N GLY A 310 -24.57 21.77 -0.19
CA GLY A 310 -24.79 22.62 -1.37
C GLY A 310 -23.56 22.68 -2.27
N VAL A 311 -22.71 21.65 -2.24
CA VAL A 311 -21.51 21.57 -3.08
C VAL A 311 -21.89 21.12 -4.47
N THR A 312 -21.39 21.80 -5.48
CA THR A 312 -21.75 21.55 -6.88
C THR A 312 -21.06 20.33 -7.46
N GLN A 313 -20.06 19.77 -6.77
CA GLN A 313 -19.24 18.65 -7.23
C GLN A 313 -19.11 17.59 -6.11
N ASP A 314 -19.15 16.33 -6.47
CA ASP A 314 -18.93 15.16 -5.61
C ASP A 314 -17.42 14.85 -5.40
N ARG A 315 -16.58 15.87 -5.44
CA ARG A 315 -15.12 15.80 -5.27
C ARG A 315 -14.64 16.86 -4.29
N GLY A 316 -13.44 16.67 -3.79
CA GLY A 316 -12.85 17.49 -2.76
C GLY A 316 -12.83 16.77 -1.41
N ALA A 317 -12.35 17.44 -0.38
CA ALA A 317 -12.26 16.92 0.98
C ALA A 317 -13.10 17.77 1.92
N LEU A 318 -14.11 17.17 2.54
CA LEU A 318 -14.95 17.81 3.55
C LEU A 318 -14.18 17.92 4.86
N VAL A 319 -14.22 19.09 5.48
CA VAL A 319 -13.69 19.34 6.82
C VAL A 319 -14.69 18.81 7.84
N GLY A 320 -14.48 17.60 8.34
CA GLY A 320 -15.31 16.97 9.37
C GLY A 320 -15.09 17.56 10.74
N ASP A 321 -13.82 17.89 11.05
CA ASP A 321 -13.45 18.57 12.29
C ASP A 321 -12.24 19.49 12.09
N VAL A 322 -12.07 20.47 13.00
CA VAL A 322 -10.93 21.38 13.05
C VAL A 322 -10.30 21.27 14.42
N SER A 323 -9.04 20.82 14.48
CA SER A 323 -8.31 20.65 15.73
C SER A 323 -8.08 21.99 16.43
N PRO A 324 -8.24 22.07 17.75
CA PRO A 324 -7.94 23.28 18.51
C PRO A 324 -6.49 23.73 18.34
N ASN A 325 -6.27 25.04 18.25
CA ASN A 325 -4.93 25.65 18.09
C ASN A 325 -4.18 25.23 16.83
N SER A 326 -4.85 24.62 15.87
CA SER A 326 -4.26 24.17 14.60
C SER A 326 -4.05 25.30 13.60
N PRO A 327 -3.22 25.10 12.57
CA PRO A 327 -3.14 25.98 11.41
C PRO A 327 -4.50 26.28 10.78
N ALA A 328 -5.34 25.24 10.61
CA ALA A 328 -6.68 25.37 10.05
C ALA A 328 -7.56 26.33 10.87
N GLN A 329 -7.59 26.17 12.20
CA GLN A 329 -8.36 27.05 13.06
C GLN A 329 -7.87 28.51 12.97
N ARG A 330 -6.55 28.73 12.99
CA ARG A 330 -5.98 30.09 12.88
C ARG A 330 -6.26 30.77 11.55
N SER A 331 -6.40 29.99 10.47
CA SER A 331 -6.71 30.51 9.13
C SER A 331 -8.21 30.70 8.86
N GLY A 332 -9.07 30.33 9.81
CA GLY A 332 -10.52 30.46 9.67
C GLY A 332 -11.19 29.37 8.84
N LEU A 333 -10.55 28.20 8.70
CA LEU A 333 -11.24 26.99 8.22
C LEU A 333 -12.26 26.56 9.26
N GLU A 334 -13.42 26.13 8.78
CA GLU A 334 -14.54 25.74 9.62
C GLU A 334 -15.00 24.30 9.25
N ARG A 335 -15.63 23.65 10.21
CA ARG A 335 -16.34 22.40 9.96
C ARG A 335 -17.42 22.59 8.91
N GLY A 336 -17.48 21.71 7.92
CA GLY A 336 -18.39 21.79 6.79
C GLY A 336 -17.84 22.51 5.57
N ASP A 337 -16.62 23.07 5.62
CA ASP A 337 -15.92 23.51 4.42
C ASP A 337 -15.58 22.30 3.54
N VAL A 338 -15.66 22.46 2.23
CA VAL A 338 -15.16 21.47 1.27
C VAL A 338 -13.94 22.05 0.56
N ILE A 339 -12.78 21.45 0.76
CA ILE A 339 -11.53 21.86 0.14
C ILE A 339 -11.49 21.27 -1.28
N LEU A 340 -11.52 22.14 -2.28
CA LEU A 340 -11.56 21.79 -3.71
C LEU A 340 -10.19 21.80 -4.35
N GLU A 341 -9.29 22.68 -3.92
CA GLU A 341 -7.93 22.79 -4.47
C GLU A 341 -6.91 23.15 -3.40
N VAL A 342 -5.68 22.70 -3.65
CA VAL A 342 -4.47 23.07 -2.90
C VAL A 342 -3.46 23.66 -3.88
N ASN A 343 -3.11 24.95 -3.73
CA ASN A 343 -2.20 25.67 -4.64
C ASN A 343 -2.60 25.54 -6.13
N GLY A 344 -3.90 25.61 -6.44
CA GLY A 344 -4.45 25.49 -7.79
C GLY A 344 -4.50 24.05 -8.34
N LYS A 345 -4.10 23.04 -7.56
CA LYS A 345 -4.25 21.63 -7.93
C LYS A 345 -5.55 21.08 -7.35
N PRO A 346 -6.41 20.45 -8.15
CA PRO A 346 -7.66 19.86 -7.67
C PRO A 346 -7.41 18.78 -6.60
N VAL A 347 -8.28 18.75 -5.60
CA VAL A 347 -8.35 17.71 -4.56
C VAL A 347 -9.43 16.72 -4.95
N THR A 348 -9.07 15.44 -5.05
CA THR A 348 -9.99 14.37 -5.45
C THR A 348 -10.70 13.70 -4.28
N GLY A 349 -10.18 13.85 -3.05
CA GLY A 349 -10.77 13.27 -1.84
C GLY A 349 -9.91 13.52 -0.60
N SER A 350 -10.34 12.96 0.51
CA SER A 350 -9.72 13.15 1.84
C SER A 350 -8.27 12.64 1.89
N ASN A 351 -7.99 11.49 1.29
CA ASN A 351 -6.64 10.94 1.24
C ASN A 351 -5.71 11.76 0.36
N ASP A 352 -6.18 12.22 -0.81
CA ASP A 352 -5.41 13.08 -1.70
C ASP A 352 -4.99 14.39 -1.00
N LEU A 353 -5.93 15.02 -0.29
CA LEU A 353 -5.62 16.19 0.54
C LEU A 353 -4.56 15.86 1.60
N ARG A 354 -4.75 14.75 2.35
CA ARG A 354 -3.82 14.33 3.40
C ARG A 354 -2.42 14.10 2.83
N MET A 355 -2.31 13.40 1.71
CA MET A 355 -1.03 13.14 1.04
C MET A 355 -0.39 14.43 0.53
N THR A 356 -1.15 15.28 -0.15
CA THR A 356 -0.65 16.55 -0.69
C THR A 356 -0.08 17.44 0.42
N ILE A 357 -0.82 17.61 1.52
CA ILE A 357 -0.35 18.40 2.67
C ILE A 357 0.87 17.76 3.34
N SER A 358 0.85 16.44 3.57
CA SER A 358 1.93 15.74 4.28
C SER A 358 3.29 15.79 3.58
N MET A 359 3.29 15.91 2.25
CA MET A 359 4.50 16.03 1.43
C MET A 359 5.07 17.45 1.37
N MET A 360 4.34 18.45 1.85
CA MET A 360 4.83 19.82 1.93
C MET A 360 5.77 20.00 3.11
N GLN A 361 6.49 21.11 3.11
CA GLN A 361 7.35 21.45 4.24
C GLN A 361 6.53 22.10 5.35
N PRO A 362 6.76 21.77 6.63
CA PRO A 362 6.22 22.54 7.75
C PRO A 362 6.58 24.02 7.63
N SER A 363 5.71 24.87 8.13
CA SER A 363 5.81 26.34 8.05
C SER A 363 5.67 26.93 6.64
N SER A 364 5.47 26.11 5.60
CA SER A 364 5.14 26.66 4.27
C SER A 364 3.70 27.19 4.23
N GLU A 365 3.47 28.17 3.38
CA GLU A 365 2.17 28.73 3.09
C GLU A 365 1.46 27.92 1.98
N VAL A 366 0.19 27.66 2.16
CA VAL A 366 -0.66 26.97 1.19
C VAL A 366 -1.93 27.75 0.94
N ASN A 367 -2.34 27.87 -0.33
CA ASN A 367 -3.59 28.49 -0.72
C ASN A 367 -4.63 27.40 -0.99
N LEU A 368 -5.71 27.40 -0.24
CA LEU A 368 -6.82 26.47 -0.37
C LEU A 368 -8.00 27.18 -1.03
N ARG A 369 -8.56 26.57 -2.08
CA ARG A 369 -9.88 26.96 -2.58
C ARG A 369 -10.91 26.08 -1.89
N VAL A 370 -11.80 26.70 -1.13
CA VAL A 370 -12.82 26.01 -0.34
C VAL A 370 -14.21 26.45 -0.77
N GLU A 371 -15.17 25.56 -0.66
CA GLU A 371 -16.60 25.89 -0.79
C GLU A 371 -17.25 25.84 0.60
N ARG A 372 -17.92 26.94 0.99
CA ARG A 372 -18.63 27.08 2.27
C ARG A 372 -20.04 27.60 1.99
N ASN A 373 -21.06 26.79 2.30
CA ASN A 373 -22.47 27.12 2.09
C ASN A 373 -22.78 27.55 0.63
N GLY A 374 -22.22 26.83 -0.36
CA GLY A 374 -22.40 27.11 -1.78
C GLY A 374 -21.61 28.29 -2.34
N ALA A 375 -20.71 28.89 -1.55
CA ALA A 375 -19.86 30.00 -1.99
C ALA A 375 -18.37 29.62 -1.92
N GLU A 376 -17.66 29.82 -3.03
CA GLU A 376 -16.20 29.60 -3.09
C GLU A 376 -15.43 30.70 -2.35
N ARG A 377 -14.37 30.31 -1.67
CA ARG A 377 -13.46 31.19 -0.92
C ARG A 377 -12.03 30.71 -1.08
N ASN A 378 -11.09 31.64 -1.02
CA ASN A 378 -9.67 31.32 -0.89
C ASN A 378 -9.24 31.53 0.56
N VAL A 379 -8.59 30.51 1.12
CA VAL A 379 -8.07 30.50 2.49
C VAL A 379 -6.59 30.23 2.43
N THR A 380 -5.77 31.15 2.91
CA THR A 380 -4.32 30.98 3.02
C THR A 380 -3.98 30.42 4.40
N VAL A 381 -3.23 29.32 4.43
CA VAL A 381 -2.87 28.63 5.66
C VAL A 381 -1.36 28.46 5.76
N GLN A 382 -0.78 28.86 6.88
CA GLN A 382 0.59 28.50 7.23
C GLN A 382 0.58 27.13 7.90
N LEU A 383 1.13 26.11 7.24
CA LEU A 383 1.14 24.73 7.73
C LEU A 383 1.96 24.60 9.01
N GLY A 384 1.55 23.72 9.90
CA GLY A 384 2.32 23.33 11.09
C GLY A 384 3.15 22.06 10.85
N GLU A 385 3.86 21.64 11.89
CA GLU A 385 4.46 20.29 11.96
C GLU A 385 3.45 19.33 12.60
N LEU A 386 3.33 18.12 12.04
CA LEU A 386 2.44 17.09 12.59
C LEU A 386 2.90 16.69 14.00
N PRO A 387 2.04 16.84 15.04
CA PRO A 387 2.38 16.43 16.41
C PRO A 387 2.73 14.94 16.50
N THR A 388 3.70 14.61 17.36
CA THR A 388 4.22 13.23 17.51
C THR A 388 3.22 12.29 18.19
N GLU A 389 2.28 12.83 18.98
CA GLU A 389 1.25 12.07 19.69
C GLU A 389 -0.16 12.50 19.25
N ILE A 390 -0.86 11.61 18.56
CA ILE A 390 -2.31 11.68 18.39
C ILE A 390 -2.88 10.48 19.14
N ALA A 391 -3.53 10.73 20.27
CA ALA A 391 -4.12 9.68 21.12
C ALA A 391 -5.22 8.94 20.36
N SER A 392 -5.10 7.60 20.29
CA SER A 392 -6.13 6.70 19.77
C SER A 392 -6.89 6.05 20.90
N VAL A 393 -8.23 6.20 20.93
CA VAL A 393 -9.14 5.58 21.90
C VAL A 393 -9.88 4.43 21.24
N LYS A 394 -9.92 3.26 21.90
CA LYS A 394 -10.69 2.07 21.46
C LYS A 394 -12.05 2.03 22.15
N PRO A 395 -13.16 1.67 21.48
CA PRO A 395 -14.49 1.56 22.08
C PRO A 395 -14.87 0.12 22.45
N GLN A 396 -15.64 -0.01 23.54
CA GLN A 396 -16.40 -1.23 23.92
C GLN A 396 -17.84 -0.81 24.27
N GLY A 397 -18.87 -1.56 23.85
CA GLY A 397 -20.27 -1.20 23.95
C GLY A 397 -21.27 -2.29 24.32
N GLN A 398 -22.47 -1.89 24.78
CA GLN A 398 -23.68 -2.70 25.04
C GLN A 398 -24.95 -2.05 24.45
N LYS A 399 -26.06 -2.81 24.26
CA LYS A 399 -27.19 -2.59 23.33
C LYS A 399 -28.46 -1.96 23.93
N SER A 400 -29.20 -1.14 23.10
CA SER A 400 -30.66 -0.98 23.10
C SER A 400 -31.19 -0.23 21.83
N GLU A 401 -32.50 -0.26 21.55
CA GLU A 401 -33.10 0.04 20.24
C GLU A 401 -33.75 1.44 20.11
N GLY A 402 -33.69 2.10 18.94
CA GLY A 402 -34.25 3.43 18.63
C GLY A 402 -34.53 3.69 17.13
N SER A 403 -35.17 4.81 16.78
CA SER A 403 -36.03 4.99 15.60
C SER A 403 -35.42 5.38 14.24
N LEU A 404 -34.11 5.40 14.05
CA LEU A 404 -33.50 5.35 12.71
C LEU A 404 -33.46 3.89 12.31
N SER A 405 -33.93 3.53 11.09
CA SER A 405 -34.04 2.13 10.68
C SER A 405 -32.76 1.34 10.94
N GLY A 406 -32.77 0.42 11.90
CA GLY A 406 -31.60 -0.36 12.31
C GLY A 406 -30.61 0.34 13.23
N VAL A 407 -30.95 1.48 13.83
CA VAL A 407 -30.10 2.20 14.79
C VAL A 407 -30.82 2.38 16.11
N ALA A 408 -30.15 1.98 17.19
CA ALA A 408 -30.61 2.22 18.55
C ALA A 408 -29.83 3.40 19.15
N VAL A 409 -30.53 4.33 19.82
CA VAL A 409 -29.93 5.47 20.48
C VAL A 409 -30.47 5.66 21.89
N GLU A 410 -29.63 6.18 22.78
CA GLU A 410 -30.02 6.56 24.15
C GLU A 410 -29.54 8.00 24.45
N ASN A 411 -30.13 8.59 25.47
CA ASN A 411 -29.65 9.90 25.95
C ASN A 411 -28.23 9.75 26.49
N LEU A 412 -27.34 10.64 26.07
CA LEU A 412 -25.98 10.69 26.59
C LEU A 412 -26.02 11.17 28.05
N THR A 413 -25.52 10.34 28.97
CA THR A 413 -25.33 10.71 30.37
C THR A 413 -23.88 11.14 30.63
N PRO A 414 -23.59 11.90 31.70
CA PRO A 414 -22.21 12.22 32.06
C PRO A 414 -21.33 10.98 32.27
N GLU A 415 -21.92 9.88 32.73
CA GLU A 415 -21.22 8.60 32.92
C GLU A 415 -20.87 7.96 31.57
N SER A 416 -21.84 7.81 30.66
CA SER A 416 -21.58 7.28 29.34
C SER A 416 -20.67 8.19 28.50
N ALA A 417 -20.71 9.51 28.68
CA ALA A 417 -19.75 10.42 28.06
C ALA A 417 -18.32 10.16 28.55
N HIS A 418 -18.13 9.96 29.86
CA HIS A 418 -16.84 9.62 30.45
C HIS A 418 -16.31 8.28 29.90
N ASP A 419 -17.16 7.26 29.82
CA ASP A 419 -16.78 5.92 29.28
C ASP A 419 -16.37 5.99 27.80
N LEU A 420 -16.94 6.94 27.06
CA LEU A 420 -16.59 7.23 25.66
C LEU A 420 -15.40 8.19 25.52
N GLY A 421 -14.77 8.59 26.64
CA GLY A 421 -13.65 9.53 26.64
C GLY A 421 -14.03 10.98 26.26
N LEU A 422 -15.31 11.33 26.47
CA LEU A 422 -15.86 12.65 26.15
C LEU A 422 -15.99 13.53 27.40
N PRO A 423 -15.94 14.86 27.28
CA PRO A 423 -16.26 15.76 28.35
C PRO A 423 -17.67 15.51 28.93
N ALA A 424 -17.83 15.58 30.24
CA ALA A 424 -19.10 15.31 30.91
C ALA A 424 -20.26 16.25 30.52
N ASN A 425 -19.92 17.41 29.93
CA ASN A 425 -20.88 18.40 29.42
C ASN A 425 -21.21 18.19 27.91
N THR A 426 -20.74 17.11 27.31
CA THR A 426 -21.08 16.77 25.93
C THR A 426 -22.57 16.50 25.83
N GLN A 427 -23.21 17.07 24.79
CA GLN A 427 -24.65 16.91 24.54
C GLN A 427 -24.85 16.06 23.29
N GLY A 428 -25.94 15.28 23.27
CA GLY A 428 -26.28 14.41 22.16
C GLY A 428 -26.99 13.14 22.58
N VAL A 429 -27.14 12.23 21.63
CA VAL A 429 -27.61 10.86 21.86
C VAL A 429 -26.51 9.89 21.49
N VAL A 430 -26.30 8.87 22.31
CA VAL A 430 -25.32 7.81 22.04
C VAL A 430 -25.94 6.71 21.22
N VAL A 431 -25.25 6.26 20.17
CA VAL A 431 -25.63 5.08 19.36
C VAL A 431 -25.24 3.82 20.14
N THR A 432 -26.22 3.07 20.56
CA THR A 432 -26.05 1.86 21.37
C THR A 432 -26.01 0.60 20.52
N ASN A 433 -26.61 0.61 19.31
CA ASN A 433 -26.54 -0.49 18.36
C ASN A 433 -26.75 0.03 16.93
N VAL A 434 -26.09 -0.63 15.96
CA VAL A 434 -26.32 -0.43 14.51
C VAL A 434 -26.46 -1.80 13.88
N ASP A 435 -27.59 -2.02 13.21
CA ASP A 435 -27.78 -3.24 12.41
C ASP A 435 -26.77 -3.25 11.24
N PRO A 436 -25.91 -4.25 11.14
CA PRO A 436 -24.93 -4.35 10.05
C PRO A 436 -25.52 -4.31 8.64
N ALA A 437 -26.79 -4.69 8.49
CA ALA A 437 -27.50 -4.67 7.21
C ALA A 437 -28.22 -3.33 6.95
N SER A 438 -28.16 -2.37 7.88
CA SER A 438 -28.83 -1.08 7.77
C SER A 438 -28.09 -0.12 6.84
N GLN A 439 -28.84 0.85 6.28
CA GLN A 439 -28.27 1.97 5.53
C GLN A 439 -27.30 2.78 6.39
N ALA A 440 -27.60 2.95 7.68
CA ALA A 440 -26.76 3.64 8.64
C ALA A 440 -25.38 2.98 8.83
N ALA A 441 -25.35 1.62 8.90
CA ALA A 441 -24.09 0.88 8.92
C ALA A 441 -23.30 1.08 7.62
N GLY A 442 -23.98 1.01 6.46
CA GLY A 442 -23.38 1.29 5.16
C GLY A 442 -22.83 2.70 5.02
N ALA A 443 -23.48 3.68 5.67
CA ALA A 443 -23.02 5.07 5.75
C ALA A 443 -21.88 5.30 6.76
N GLY A 444 -21.50 4.26 7.51
CA GLY A 444 -20.38 4.30 8.45
C GLY A 444 -20.73 4.71 9.88
N LEU A 445 -22.02 4.75 10.26
CA LEU A 445 -22.42 4.92 11.65
C LEU A 445 -22.07 3.68 12.47
N ARG A 446 -21.59 3.86 13.69
CA ARG A 446 -21.11 2.78 14.56
C ARG A 446 -21.66 2.91 15.96
N GLN A 447 -21.71 1.80 16.66
CA GLN A 447 -21.95 1.78 18.11
C GLN A 447 -20.88 2.63 18.83
N GLY A 448 -21.31 3.40 19.83
CA GLY A 448 -20.47 4.33 20.57
C GLY A 448 -20.35 5.73 19.96
N ASP A 449 -20.94 5.94 18.79
CA ASP A 449 -21.04 7.28 18.19
C ASP A 449 -22.01 8.14 19.03
N VAL A 450 -21.70 9.41 19.19
CA VAL A 450 -22.60 10.39 19.84
C VAL A 450 -23.12 11.34 18.77
N ILE A 451 -24.41 11.26 18.44
CA ILE A 451 -25.06 12.16 17.49
C ILE A 451 -25.36 13.49 18.17
N GLN A 452 -24.72 14.54 17.71
CA GLN A 452 -24.83 15.89 18.26
C GLN A 452 -25.75 16.81 17.43
N GLN A 453 -25.90 16.52 16.13
CA GLN A 453 -26.80 17.26 15.24
C GLN A 453 -27.43 16.31 14.22
N VAL A 454 -28.66 16.63 13.82
CA VAL A 454 -29.35 16.05 12.68
C VAL A 454 -29.77 17.20 11.76
N ASN A 455 -29.36 17.16 10.49
CA ASN A 455 -29.66 18.22 9.51
C ASN A 455 -29.29 19.62 10.01
N ARG A 456 -28.11 19.74 10.68
CA ARG A 456 -27.58 20.95 11.28
C ARG A 456 -28.38 21.50 12.48
N LYS A 457 -29.40 20.77 12.95
CA LYS A 457 -30.14 21.12 14.19
C LYS A 457 -29.49 20.39 15.36
N PRO A 458 -29.18 21.11 16.47
CA PRO A 458 -28.63 20.45 17.67
C PRO A 458 -29.58 19.37 18.21
N VAL A 459 -29.02 18.29 18.72
CA VAL A 459 -29.71 17.20 19.40
C VAL A 459 -29.18 17.12 20.82
N HIS A 460 -30.06 17.18 21.82
CA HIS A 460 -29.70 17.10 23.23
C HIS A 460 -30.21 15.80 23.89
N ASN A 461 -31.25 15.21 23.29
CA ASN A 461 -31.92 14.02 23.80
C ASN A 461 -32.57 13.23 22.64
N THR A 462 -33.09 12.03 22.96
CA THR A 462 -33.75 11.17 21.99
C THR A 462 -34.98 11.80 21.34
N SER A 463 -35.72 12.64 22.05
CA SER A 463 -36.88 13.35 21.49
C SER A 463 -36.48 14.37 20.43
N ASP A 464 -35.42 15.16 20.67
CA ASP A 464 -34.85 16.09 19.69
C ASP A 464 -34.39 15.33 18.45
N PHE A 465 -33.74 14.18 18.66
CA PHE A 465 -33.25 13.31 17.57
C PHE A 465 -34.39 12.82 16.69
N GLU A 466 -35.46 12.27 17.28
CA GLU A 466 -36.63 11.79 16.54
C GLU A 466 -37.35 12.92 15.81
N GLN A 467 -37.53 14.07 16.45
CA GLN A 467 -38.14 15.23 15.84
C GLN A 467 -37.34 15.77 14.66
N ALA A 468 -36.00 15.79 14.78
CA ALA A 468 -35.12 16.26 13.73
C ALA A 468 -35.10 15.31 12.51
N LEU A 469 -35.13 13.97 12.74
CA LEU A 469 -35.25 12.96 11.69
C LEU A 469 -36.57 13.09 10.93
N ASN A 470 -37.67 13.19 11.65
CA ASN A 470 -39.03 13.26 11.06
C ASN A 470 -39.28 14.60 10.30
N SER A 471 -38.41 15.61 10.49
CA SER A 471 -38.53 16.89 9.79
C SER A 471 -37.99 16.88 8.35
N SER A 472 -37.28 15.83 7.95
CA SER A 472 -36.76 15.64 6.59
C SER A 472 -37.42 14.45 5.93
N LYS A 473 -37.72 14.58 4.63
CA LYS A 473 -38.17 13.46 3.76
C LYS A 473 -37.02 12.91 2.89
N GLU A 474 -35.84 13.46 3.06
CA GLU A 474 -34.64 13.14 2.32
C GLU A 474 -33.58 12.54 3.26
N ASP A 475 -32.44 12.15 2.71
CA ASP A 475 -31.28 11.67 3.48
C ASP A 475 -30.96 12.62 4.63
N ASN A 476 -30.73 12.06 5.82
CA ASN A 476 -30.41 12.85 7.00
C ASN A 476 -28.90 13.00 7.14
N LEU A 477 -28.44 14.23 7.36
CA LEU A 477 -27.06 14.51 7.67
C LEU A 477 -26.87 14.55 9.20
N LEU A 478 -26.11 13.59 9.72
CA LEU A 478 -25.78 13.50 11.13
C LEU A 478 -24.39 14.11 11.40
N LEU A 479 -24.25 14.93 12.42
CA LEU A 479 -22.96 15.27 13.00
C LEU A 479 -22.72 14.34 14.18
N VAL A 480 -21.69 13.54 14.08
CA VAL A 480 -21.37 12.47 15.03
C VAL A 480 -20.04 12.78 15.71
N ASN A 481 -19.98 12.63 17.03
CA ASN A 481 -18.72 12.62 17.78
C ASN A 481 -18.30 11.17 18.03
N ARG A 482 -17.11 10.80 17.57
CA ARG A 482 -16.51 9.50 17.72
C ARG A 482 -15.15 9.64 18.41
N GLY A 483 -15.06 9.26 19.68
CA GLY A 483 -13.80 9.32 20.45
C GLY A 483 -13.17 10.71 20.49
N GLY A 484 -13.98 11.76 20.66
CA GLY A 484 -13.53 13.14 20.74
C GLY A 484 -13.40 13.89 19.40
N ASN A 485 -13.48 13.19 18.27
CA ASN A 485 -13.45 13.80 16.94
C ASN A 485 -14.85 13.83 16.33
N THR A 486 -15.18 14.88 15.62
CA THR A 486 -16.46 14.96 14.92
C THR A 486 -16.36 14.60 13.46
N LEU A 487 -17.41 13.96 12.93
CA LEU A 487 -17.52 13.58 11.53
C LEU A 487 -18.97 13.68 11.07
N PHE A 488 -19.16 13.83 9.78
CA PHE A 488 -20.48 13.81 9.17
C PHE A 488 -20.81 12.42 8.66
N VAL A 489 -22.06 12.00 8.86
CA VAL A 489 -22.62 10.75 8.32
C VAL A 489 -23.95 11.08 7.65
N ALA A 490 -24.10 10.73 6.37
CA ALA A 490 -25.35 10.91 5.62
C ALA A 490 -26.09 9.57 5.53
N VAL A 491 -27.33 9.51 6.01
CA VAL A 491 -28.13 8.28 6.18
C VAL A 491 -29.50 8.41 5.54
#